data_8c9d65eae6bcc9a6ca9a60327af0605b
#
_entry.id   8c9d65eae6bcc9a6ca9a60327af0605b
#
_cell.length_a   1.000
_cell.length_b   1.000
_cell.length_c   1.000
_cell.angle_alpha   90.00
_cell.angle_beta   90.00
_cell.angle_gamma   90.00
#
_symmetry.space_group_name_H-M   'P 1'
#
loop_
_entity.id
_entity.type
_entity.pdbx_description
1 polymer ?
#
loop_
_entity_poly.entity_id
_entity_poly.type
_entity_poly.pdbx_seq_one_letter_code
_entity_poly.pdbx_strand_id
1 'polypeptide(L)'
;MRRKSRSVRLWAVVFWLIVWQLAAMALRAAYPHGALLLASPNAVLRRLFALAGTAAFWRAALHSTAHILGGFLIACAIAVALAALSARYRRAEELLAPLIAVIKSVPVASFIILALVWLSSRTLAIFISALIVFPPVYANVLEGVRRTDASLLEMARVFRVPLRRQITGIYLPQTLPYFRSAVRTALGLCWKAGTAAEVIGLSGGSIGERLYTAKVYFQTDDLFAWTAVIVLLSALFEKLFLLAINRFAERMDCDATDCK
;
A
#
# COMPACT_ATOMS: atom_id res chain seq x y z
N MET A 1 0.87 -26.94 -4.94
CA MET A 1 2.26 -26.68 -4.48
C MET A 1 2.27 -25.50 -3.50
N ARG A 2 2.40 -25.73 -2.20
CA ARG A 2 2.55 -24.67 -1.17
C ARG A 2 3.91 -23.99 -1.37
N ARG A 3 3.94 -22.82 -2.00
CA ARG A 3 5.14 -21.97 -2.03
C ARG A 3 5.44 -21.55 -0.60
N LYS A 4 6.45 -22.17 0.03
CA LYS A 4 7.01 -21.72 1.33
C LYS A 4 7.27 -20.21 1.22
N SER A 5 6.55 -19.43 1.97
CA SER A 5 6.88 -18.01 2.20
C SER A 5 8.36 -17.97 2.57
N ARG A 6 9.18 -17.27 1.77
CA ARG A 6 10.58 -16.99 2.15
C ARG A 6 10.52 -16.10 3.39
N SER A 7 10.53 -16.72 4.55
CA SER A 7 10.72 -16.01 5.81
C SER A 7 12.06 -15.27 5.72
N VAL A 8 12.03 -13.98 5.99
CA VAL A 8 13.26 -13.19 6.12
C VAL A 8 14.14 -13.90 7.15
N ARG A 9 15.31 -14.35 6.75
CA ARG A 9 16.22 -15.08 7.64
C ARG A 9 16.79 -14.11 8.65
N LEU A 10 16.60 -14.37 9.92
CA LEU A 10 17.05 -13.50 11.03
C LEU A 10 18.52 -13.11 10.91
N TRP A 11 19.40 -14.05 10.49
CA TRP A 11 20.83 -13.76 10.31
C TRP A 11 21.09 -12.62 9.31
N ALA A 12 20.28 -12.53 8.23
CA ALA A 12 20.43 -11.47 7.24
C ALA A 12 20.03 -10.09 7.79
N VAL A 13 18.98 -10.05 8.61
CA VAL A 13 18.58 -8.81 9.31
C VAL A 13 19.67 -8.37 10.29
N VAL A 14 20.17 -9.30 11.09
CA VAL A 14 21.25 -9.03 12.06
C VAL A 14 22.50 -8.54 11.34
N PHE A 15 22.89 -9.19 10.24
CA PHE A 15 24.03 -8.76 9.43
C PHE A 15 23.90 -7.30 8.98
N TRP A 16 22.76 -6.91 8.40
CA TRP A 16 22.57 -5.54 7.94
C TRP A 16 22.47 -4.52 9.06
N LEU A 17 21.93 -4.89 10.23
CA LEU A 17 21.95 -4.04 11.43
C LEU A 17 23.37 -3.81 11.95
N ILE A 18 24.24 -4.84 11.92
CA ILE A 18 25.66 -4.72 12.30
C ILE A 18 26.38 -3.80 11.31
N VAL A 19 26.19 -4.01 9.99
CA VAL A 19 26.79 -3.15 8.96
C VAL A 19 26.38 -1.69 9.16
N TRP A 20 25.08 -1.43 9.40
CA TRP A 20 24.58 -0.09 9.68
C TRP A 20 25.20 0.50 10.97
N GLN A 21 25.28 -0.27 12.04
CA GLN A 21 25.90 0.18 13.30
C GLN A 21 27.38 0.54 13.11
N LEU A 22 28.14 -0.30 12.39
CA LEU A 22 29.56 -0.06 12.11
C LEU A 22 29.74 1.19 11.22
N ALA A 23 28.93 1.36 10.20
CA ALA A 23 28.95 2.55 9.35
C ALA A 23 28.67 3.84 10.15
N ALA A 24 27.66 3.81 11.05
CA ALA A 24 27.36 4.95 11.91
C ALA A 24 28.52 5.26 12.89
N MET A 25 29.18 4.25 13.42
CA MET A 25 30.37 4.43 14.30
C MET A 25 31.56 4.99 13.50
N ALA A 26 31.84 4.47 12.32
CA ALA A 26 32.92 4.95 11.45
C ALA A 26 32.72 6.43 11.05
N LEU A 27 31.49 6.83 10.69
CA LEU A 27 31.17 8.22 10.37
C LEU A 27 31.34 9.16 11.58
N ARG A 28 30.97 8.71 12.79
CA ARG A 28 31.18 9.49 14.03
C ARG A 28 32.65 9.65 14.36
N ALA A 29 33.49 8.65 14.07
CA ALA A 29 34.91 8.71 14.30
C ALA A 29 35.64 9.58 13.25
N ALA A 30 35.19 9.55 11.99
CA ALA A 30 35.80 10.27 10.88
C ALA A 30 35.42 11.75 10.79
N TYR A 31 34.25 12.15 11.29
CA TYR A 31 33.72 13.52 11.16
C TYR A 31 33.21 14.07 12.48
N PRO A 32 33.51 15.38 12.81
CA PRO A 32 33.03 16.02 14.04
C PRO A 32 31.50 16.01 14.18
N HIS A 33 30.79 16.05 13.04
CA HIS A 33 29.32 16.03 12.98
C HIS A 33 28.77 14.72 12.40
N GLY A 34 29.52 13.63 12.44
CA GLY A 34 29.14 12.35 11.87
C GLY A 34 27.81 11.78 12.42
N ALA A 35 27.45 12.14 13.64
CA ALA A 35 26.16 11.80 14.23
C ALA A 35 24.97 12.41 13.50
N LEU A 36 25.14 13.59 12.89
CA LEU A 36 24.08 14.25 12.10
C LEU A 36 23.91 13.63 10.70
N LEU A 37 24.92 12.90 10.21
CA LEU A 37 24.89 12.27 8.89
C LEU A 37 24.16 10.93 8.91
N LEU A 38 24.41 10.12 9.95
CA LEU A 38 23.82 8.77 10.04
C LEU A 38 23.51 8.42 11.48
N ALA A 39 22.22 8.28 11.79
CA ALA A 39 21.78 7.80 13.08
C ALA A 39 22.14 6.31 13.26
N SER A 40 22.63 5.93 14.45
CA SER A 40 22.88 4.52 14.77
C SER A 40 21.57 3.79 15.07
N PRO A 41 21.46 2.47 14.79
CA PRO A 41 20.29 1.67 15.15
C PRO A 41 19.85 1.83 16.61
N ASN A 42 20.80 1.89 17.55
CA ASN A 42 20.52 2.08 18.97
C ASN A 42 19.89 3.46 19.27
N ALA A 43 20.39 4.53 18.63
CA ALA A 43 19.81 5.87 18.78
C ALA A 43 18.38 5.93 18.21
N VAL A 44 18.18 5.33 17.05
CA VAL A 44 16.85 5.22 16.41
C VAL A 44 15.87 4.47 17.30
N LEU A 45 16.26 3.33 17.88
CA LEU A 45 15.41 2.57 18.78
C LEU A 45 15.05 3.37 20.05
N ARG A 46 16.03 3.99 20.71
CA ARG A 46 15.75 4.84 21.87
C ARG A 46 14.79 5.97 21.54
N ARG A 47 15.01 6.62 20.39
CA ARG A 47 14.16 7.72 19.95
C ARG A 47 12.75 7.25 19.62
N LEU A 48 12.62 6.09 18.98
CA LEU A 48 11.32 5.47 18.67
C LEU A 48 10.52 5.19 19.95
N PHE A 49 11.14 4.62 20.99
CA PHE A 49 10.49 4.38 22.28
C PHE A 49 10.09 5.69 22.97
N ALA A 50 10.94 6.70 22.94
CA ALA A 50 10.62 8.01 23.49
C ALA A 50 9.43 8.67 22.77
N LEU A 51 9.39 8.61 21.43
CA LEU A 51 8.29 9.12 20.62
C LEU A 51 6.98 8.35 20.87
N ALA A 52 7.03 7.02 20.96
CA ALA A 52 5.87 6.17 21.19
C ALA A 52 5.15 6.45 22.53
N GLY A 53 5.85 7.03 23.51
CA GLY A 53 5.27 7.51 24.76
C GLY A 53 4.47 8.81 24.64
N THR A 54 4.48 9.47 23.48
CA THR A 54 3.83 10.78 23.29
C THR A 54 2.48 10.67 22.54
N ALA A 55 1.50 11.44 22.99
CA ALA A 55 0.20 11.52 22.28
C ALA A 55 0.34 12.11 20.84
N ALA A 56 1.34 12.95 20.62
CA ALA A 56 1.63 13.54 19.31
C ALA A 56 2.06 12.47 18.29
N PHE A 57 2.80 11.45 18.72
CA PHE A 57 3.18 10.32 17.90
C PHE A 57 1.97 9.56 17.37
N TRP A 58 1.07 9.16 18.26
CA TRP A 58 -0.12 8.40 17.89
C TRP A 58 -1.09 9.19 17.03
N ARG A 59 -1.22 10.49 17.29
CA ARG A 59 -2.03 11.37 16.42
C ARG A 59 -1.47 11.44 15.01
N ALA A 60 -0.17 11.63 14.85
CA ALA A 60 0.46 11.67 13.52
C ALA A 60 0.35 10.31 12.79
N ALA A 61 0.60 9.20 13.51
CA ALA A 61 0.46 7.86 12.95
C ALA A 61 -0.97 7.56 12.49
N LEU A 62 -1.98 7.88 13.31
CA LEU A 62 -3.39 7.69 12.96
C LEU A 62 -3.82 8.59 11.81
N HIS A 63 -3.41 9.86 11.80
CA HIS A 63 -3.72 10.80 10.73
C HIS A 63 -3.21 10.28 9.38
N SER A 64 -1.91 9.99 9.25
CA SER A 64 -1.34 9.47 8.01
C SER A 64 -1.97 8.13 7.61
N THR A 65 -2.17 7.23 8.57
CA THR A 65 -2.82 5.94 8.32
C THR A 65 -4.23 6.12 7.74
N ALA A 66 -5.06 6.97 8.36
CA ALA A 66 -6.42 7.21 7.91
C ALA A 66 -6.48 7.78 6.49
N HIS A 67 -5.60 8.73 6.15
CA HIS A 67 -5.58 9.35 4.83
C HIS A 67 -5.04 8.38 3.76
N ILE A 68 -3.93 7.70 4.03
CA ILE A 68 -3.31 6.77 3.09
C ILE A 68 -4.23 5.56 2.83
N LEU A 69 -4.79 4.96 3.89
CA LEU A 69 -5.73 3.84 3.74
C LEU A 69 -7.07 4.27 3.17
N GLY A 70 -7.53 5.47 3.47
CA GLY A 70 -8.72 6.05 2.83
C GLY A 70 -8.56 6.10 1.32
N GLY A 71 -7.43 6.63 0.84
CA GLY A 71 -7.08 6.64 -0.58
C GLY A 71 -6.99 5.24 -1.18
N PHE A 72 -6.35 4.31 -0.47
CA PHE A 72 -6.26 2.91 -0.88
C PHE A 72 -7.64 2.25 -1.05
N LEU A 73 -8.54 2.40 -0.09
CA LEU A 73 -9.88 1.81 -0.15
C LEU A 73 -10.73 2.40 -1.27
N ILE A 74 -10.69 3.72 -1.45
CA ILE A 74 -11.36 4.42 -2.53
C ILE A 74 -10.85 3.89 -3.88
N ALA A 75 -9.52 3.78 -4.04
CA ALA A 75 -8.93 3.24 -5.26
C ALA A 75 -9.33 1.80 -5.53
N CYS A 76 -9.33 0.94 -4.53
CA CYS A 76 -9.78 -0.45 -4.67
C CYS A 76 -11.24 -0.53 -5.14
N ALA A 77 -12.14 0.25 -4.54
CA ALA A 77 -13.55 0.28 -4.91
C ALA A 77 -13.73 0.74 -6.38
N ILE A 78 -13.11 1.85 -6.75
CA ILE A 78 -13.17 2.40 -8.10
C ILE A 78 -12.53 1.42 -9.11
N ALA A 79 -11.36 0.85 -8.78
CA ALA A 79 -10.66 -0.07 -9.66
C ALA A 79 -11.45 -1.36 -9.93
N VAL A 80 -12.07 -1.94 -8.90
CA VAL A 80 -12.92 -3.13 -9.05
C VAL A 80 -14.15 -2.80 -9.91
N ALA A 81 -14.82 -1.68 -9.64
CA ALA A 81 -16.00 -1.26 -10.41
C ALA A 81 -15.66 -1.02 -11.91
N LEU A 82 -14.57 -0.29 -12.18
CA LEU A 82 -14.11 -0.01 -13.53
C LEU A 82 -13.56 -1.25 -14.24
N ALA A 83 -12.90 -2.18 -13.53
CA ALA A 83 -12.48 -3.45 -14.10
C ALA A 83 -13.66 -4.32 -14.51
N ALA A 84 -14.71 -4.39 -13.67
CA ALA A 84 -15.94 -5.09 -14.01
C ALA A 84 -16.65 -4.46 -15.24
N LEU A 85 -16.69 -3.13 -15.30
CA LEU A 85 -17.24 -2.40 -16.45
C LEU A 85 -16.43 -2.68 -17.73
N SER A 86 -15.10 -2.64 -17.65
CA SER A 86 -14.19 -2.91 -18.78
C SER A 86 -14.24 -4.37 -19.24
N ALA A 87 -14.44 -5.31 -18.32
CA ALA A 87 -14.66 -6.71 -18.69
C ALA A 87 -15.95 -6.90 -19.50
N ARG A 88 -16.99 -6.08 -19.26
CA ARG A 88 -18.27 -6.14 -19.96
C ARG A 88 -18.28 -5.31 -21.26
N TYR A 89 -17.58 -4.15 -21.26
CA TYR A 89 -17.61 -3.19 -22.38
C TYR A 89 -16.19 -2.84 -22.82
N ARG A 90 -15.78 -3.34 -23.99
CA ARG A 90 -14.46 -3.09 -24.58
C ARG A 90 -14.13 -1.59 -24.72
N ARG A 91 -15.16 -0.76 -25.02
CA ARG A 91 -15.00 0.69 -25.13
C ARG A 91 -14.57 1.35 -23.81
N ALA A 92 -15.00 0.82 -22.67
CA ALA A 92 -14.58 1.32 -21.36
C ALA A 92 -13.09 1.06 -21.11
N GLU A 93 -12.59 -0.11 -21.49
CA GLU A 93 -11.17 -0.42 -21.44
C GLU A 93 -10.33 0.47 -22.34
N GLU A 94 -10.76 0.63 -23.60
CA GLU A 94 -10.08 1.48 -24.58
C GLU A 94 -10.01 2.94 -24.10
N LEU A 95 -11.05 3.44 -23.42
CA LEU A 95 -11.08 4.78 -22.82
C LEU A 95 -10.12 4.91 -21.63
N LEU A 96 -10.02 3.88 -20.78
CA LEU A 96 -9.18 3.92 -19.59
C LEU A 96 -7.70 3.65 -19.89
N ALA A 97 -7.39 2.97 -20.99
CA ALA A 97 -6.02 2.59 -21.33
C ALA A 97 -5.03 3.78 -21.38
N PRO A 98 -5.33 4.91 -22.07
CA PRO A 98 -4.41 6.05 -22.09
C PRO A 98 -4.25 6.69 -20.72
N LEU A 99 -5.31 6.79 -19.92
CA LEU A 99 -5.25 7.32 -18.56
C LEU A 99 -4.32 6.49 -17.67
N ILE A 100 -4.48 5.17 -17.72
CA ILE A 100 -3.64 4.24 -16.95
C ILE A 100 -2.18 4.31 -17.42
N ALA A 101 -1.93 4.44 -18.71
CA ALA A 101 -0.60 4.60 -19.25
C ALA A 101 0.08 5.87 -18.72
N VAL A 102 -0.61 7.00 -18.70
CA VAL A 102 -0.12 8.26 -18.13
C VAL A 102 0.21 8.11 -16.65
N ILE A 103 -0.71 7.54 -15.83
CA ILE A 103 -0.48 7.36 -14.40
C ILE A 103 0.76 6.49 -14.14
N LYS A 104 1.00 5.47 -14.95
CA LYS A 104 2.17 4.57 -14.80
C LYS A 104 3.49 5.19 -15.23
N SER A 105 3.47 6.11 -16.20
CA SER A 105 4.69 6.68 -16.79
C SER A 105 5.18 7.95 -16.09
N VAL A 106 4.28 8.72 -15.49
CA VAL A 106 4.62 10.00 -14.85
C VAL A 106 5.19 9.77 -13.44
N PRO A 107 6.32 10.41 -13.08
CA PRO A 107 6.86 10.35 -11.73
C PRO A 107 5.85 10.85 -10.68
N VAL A 108 5.76 10.12 -9.57
CA VAL A 108 4.81 10.44 -8.48
C VAL A 108 4.99 11.87 -7.97
N ALA A 109 6.24 12.34 -7.85
CA ALA A 109 6.53 13.69 -7.39
C ALA A 109 5.92 14.77 -8.29
N SER A 110 5.89 14.56 -9.61
CA SER A 110 5.26 15.47 -10.56
C SER A 110 3.75 15.54 -10.35
N PHE A 111 3.09 14.40 -10.10
CA PHE A 111 1.67 14.37 -9.75
C PHE A 111 1.37 15.09 -8.43
N ILE A 112 2.24 14.95 -7.43
CA ILE A 112 2.08 15.64 -6.14
C ILE A 112 2.10 17.16 -6.35
N ILE A 113 3.10 17.68 -7.07
CA ILE A 113 3.24 19.12 -7.33
C ILE A 113 2.04 19.63 -8.14
N LEU A 114 1.64 18.90 -9.17
CA LEU A 114 0.49 19.27 -9.99
C LEU A 114 -0.80 19.29 -9.16
N ALA A 115 -1.02 18.28 -8.32
CA ALA A 115 -2.21 18.16 -7.49
C ALA A 115 -2.31 19.28 -6.42
N LEU A 116 -1.17 19.80 -5.94
CA LEU A 116 -1.14 20.93 -5.00
C LEU A 116 -1.74 22.24 -5.58
N VAL A 117 -1.86 22.35 -6.90
CA VAL A 117 -2.52 23.50 -7.53
C VAL A 117 -4.03 23.52 -7.23
N TRP A 118 -4.65 22.34 -7.08
CA TRP A 118 -6.11 22.23 -6.91
C TRP A 118 -6.54 21.64 -5.56
N LEU A 119 -5.66 20.85 -4.93
CA LEU A 119 -5.97 20.13 -3.70
C LEU A 119 -5.28 20.74 -2.50
N SER A 120 -5.98 20.71 -1.36
CA SER A 120 -5.36 21.06 -0.08
C SER A 120 -4.34 20.00 0.36
N SER A 121 -3.35 20.41 1.14
CA SER A 121 -2.36 19.51 1.72
C SER A 121 -2.97 18.32 2.49
N ARG A 122 -4.16 18.50 3.10
CA ARG A 122 -4.87 17.46 3.85
C ARG A 122 -5.41 16.33 2.96
N THR A 123 -5.94 16.67 1.78
CA THR A 123 -6.55 15.70 0.86
C THR A 123 -5.54 15.09 -0.10
N LEU A 124 -4.36 15.69 -0.20
CA LEU A 124 -3.31 15.29 -1.14
C LEU A 124 -2.88 13.84 -0.97
N ALA A 125 -2.64 13.40 0.27
CA ALA A 125 -2.24 12.02 0.56
C ALA A 125 -3.31 10.99 0.14
N ILE A 126 -4.60 11.30 0.33
CA ILE A 126 -5.71 10.46 -0.12
C ILE A 126 -5.68 10.33 -1.64
N PHE A 127 -5.59 11.47 -2.35
CA PHE A 127 -5.63 11.49 -3.81
C PHE A 127 -4.43 10.76 -4.43
N ILE A 128 -3.21 11.04 -3.98
CA ILE A 128 -1.99 10.42 -4.52
C ILE A 128 -1.95 8.92 -4.20
N SER A 129 -2.36 8.53 -3.00
CA SER A 129 -2.50 7.11 -2.64
C SER A 129 -3.50 6.41 -3.57
N ALA A 130 -4.66 7.03 -3.81
CA ALA A 130 -5.67 6.48 -4.72
C ALA A 130 -5.14 6.38 -6.15
N LEU A 131 -4.47 7.42 -6.64
CA LEU A 131 -3.94 7.47 -8.00
C LEU A 131 -2.95 6.32 -8.28
N ILE A 132 -2.05 6.04 -7.33
CA ILE A 132 -1.01 5.01 -7.50
C ILE A 132 -1.55 3.59 -7.31
N VAL A 133 -2.56 3.41 -6.46
CA VAL A 133 -3.19 2.10 -6.21
C VAL A 133 -4.11 1.67 -7.36
N PHE A 134 -4.76 2.62 -8.01
CA PHE A 134 -5.75 2.35 -9.05
C PHE A 134 -5.24 1.46 -10.19
N PRO A 135 -4.12 1.75 -10.90
CA PRO A 135 -3.68 0.96 -12.04
C PRO A 135 -3.35 -0.51 -11.74
N PRO A 136 -2.57 -0.86 -10.69
CA PRO A 136 -2.27 -2.25 -10.41
C PRO A 136 -3.51 -3.05 -9.96
N VAL A 137 -4.43 -2.44 -9.20
CA VAL A 137 -5.67 -3.12 -8.79
C VAL A 137 -6.58 -3.34 -9.98
N TYR A 138 -6.81 -2.31 -10.81
CA TYR A 138 -7.61 -2.40 -12.02
C TYR A 138 -7.10 -3.50 -12.96
N ALA A 139 -5.80 -3.49 -13.28
CA ALA A 139 -5.24 -4.44 -14.24
C ALA A 139 -5.35 -5.90 -13.75
N ASN A 140 -5.06 -6.14 -12.48
CA ASN A 140 -5.13 -7.50 -11.92
C ASN A 140 -6.58 -7.99 -11.80
N VAL A 141 -7.52 -7.13 -11.39
CA VAL A 141 -8.94 -7.51 -11.31
C VAL A 141 -9.50 -7.79 -12.69
N LEU A 142 -9.20 -6.94 -13.69
CA LEU A 142 -9.63 -7.15 -15.07
C LEU A 142 -9.09 -8.47 -15.63
N GLU A 143 -7.82 -8.76 -15.38
CA GLU A 143 -7.20 -10.04 -15.77
C GLU A 143 -7.86 -11.23 -15.07
N GLY A 144 -8.17 -11.11 -13.78
CA GLY A 144 -8.87 -12.14 -13.02
C GLY A 144 -10.25 -12.44 -13.57
N VAL A 145 -11.02 -11.40 -13.93
CA VAL A 145 -12.34 -11.58 -14.55
C VAL A 145 -12.23 -12.24 -15.92
N ARG A 146 -11.23 -11.89 -16.73
CA ARG A 146 -11.04 -12.44 -18.08
C ARG A 146 -10.57 -13.91 -18.07
N ARG A 147 -9.84 -14.29 -17.02
CA ARG A 147 -9.37 -15.68 -16.84
C ARG A 147 -10.37 -16.58 -16.13
N THR A 148 -11.59 -16.11 -15.90
CA THR A 148 -12.67 -16.94 -15.37
C THR A 148 -12.94 -18.10 -16.34
N ASP A 149 -13.09 -19.31 -15.79
CA ASP A 149 -13.28 -20.54 -16.55
C ASP A 149 -14.53 -20.46 -17.43
N ALA A 150 -14.32 -20.57 -18.74
CA ALA A 150 -15.38 -20.50 -19.74
C ALA A 150 -16.39 -21.64 -19.56
N SER A 151 -15.95 -22.83 -19.14
CA SER A 151 -16.81 -24.00 -18.96
C SER A 151 -17.82 -23.78 -17.83
N LEU A 152 -17.40 -23.13 -16.73
CA LEU A 152 -18.30 -22.75 -15.64
C LEU A 152 -19.31 -21.70 -16.06
N LEU A 153 -18.91 -20.77 -16.92
CA LEU A 153 -19.82 -19.74 -17.45
C LEU A 153 -20.84 -20.33 -18.45
N GLU A 154 -20.43 -21.31 -19.26
CA GLU A 154 -21.33 -22.05 -20.14
C GLU A 154 -22.34 -22.87 -19.32
N MET A 155 -21.88 -23.59 -18.31
CA MET A 155 -22.74 -24.31 -17.36
C MET A 155 -23.76 -23.35 -16.71
N ALA A 156 -23.30 -22.21 -16.19
CA ALA A 156 -24.18 -21.23 -15.59
C ALA A 156 -25.23 -20.67 -16.55
N ARG A 157 -24.89 -20.58 -17.86
CA ARG A 157 -25.82 -20.15 -18.92
C ARG A 157 -26.86 -21.24 -19.21
N VAL A 158 -26.45 -22.50 -19.33
CA VAL A 158 -27.34 -23.63 -19.57
C VAL A 158 -28.35 -23.78 -18.43
N PHE A 159 -27.90 -23.67 -17.18
CA PHE A 159 -28.76 -23.76 -15.99
C PHE A 159 -29.47 -22.44 -15.65
N ARG A 160 -29.33 -21.40 -16.47
CA ARG A 160 -29.94 -20.08 -16.28
C ARG A 160 -29.67 -19.49 -14.88
N VAL A 161 -28.44 -19.69 -14.37
CA VAL A 161 -28.04 -19.17 -13.06
C VAL A 161 -28.14 -17.64 -13.06
N PRO A 162 -28.82 -17.02 -12.08
CA PRO A 162 -28.96 -15.58 -12.04
C PRO A 162 -27.61 -14.88 -11.83
N LEU A 163 -27.45 -13.68 -12.42
CA LEU A 163 -26.18 -12.95 -12.45
C LEU A 163 -25.54 -12.76 -11.07
N ARG A 164 -26.33 -12.52 -10.04
CA ARG A 164 -25.84 -12.41 -8.65
C ARG A 164 -25.10 -13.68 -8.21
N ARG A 165 -25.66 -14.87 -8.47
CA ARG A 165 -25.02 -16.13 -8.15
C ARG A 165 -23.80 -16.41 -9.03
N GLN A 166 -23.79 -15.98 -10.28
CA GLN A 166 -22.60 -16.07 -11.14
C GLN A 166 -21.46 -15.20 -10.58
N ILE A 167 -21.78 -13.96 -10.14
CA ILE A 167 -20.76 -13.06 -9.55
C ILE A 167 -20.20 -13.66 -8.25
N THR A 168 -21.04 -14.09 -7.32
CA THR A 168 -20.58 -14.60 -6.01
C THR A 168 -19.98 -15.99 -6.08
N GLY A 169 -20.48 -16.88 -6.92
CA GLY A 169 -20.06 -18.29 -6.99
C GLY A 169 -19.00 -18.59 -8.06
N ILE A 170 -18.87 -17.76 -9.11
CA ILE A 170 -17.92 -18.03 -10.20
C ILE A 170 -16.87 -16.92 -10.30
N TYR A 171 -17.29 -15.66 -10.56
CA TYR A 171 -16.35 -14.57 -10.80
C TYR A 171 -15.53 -14.22 -9.56
N LEU A 172 -16.19 -14.06 -8.41
CA LEU A 172 -15.54 -13.58 -7.19
C LEU A 172 -14.47 -14.58 -6.68
N PRO A 173 -14.73 -15.89 -6.54
CA PRO A 173 -13.70 -16.85 -6.12
C PRO A 173 -12.51 -16.91 -7.07
N GLN A 174 -12.73 -16.83 -8.39
CA GLN A 174 -11.67 -16.92 -9.39
C GLN A 174 -10.87 -15.61 -9.52
N THR A 175 -11.50 -14.46 -9.29
CA THR A 175 -10.84 -13.12 -9.33
C THR A 175 -10.08 -12.83 -8.04
N LEU A 176 -10.49 -13.40 -6.91
CA LEU A 176 -9.93 -13.11 -5.58
C LEU A 176 -8.42 -13.34 -5.47
N PRO A 177 -7.78 -14.38 -6.05
CA PRO A 177 -6.33 -14.54 -6.05
C PRO A 177 -5.59 -13.40 -6.75
N TYR A 178 -6.17 -12.87 -7.84
CA TYR A 178 -5.63 -11.73 -8.59
C TYR A 178 -5.74 -10.44 -7.77
N PHE A 179 -6.91 -10.19 -7.17
CA PHE A 179 -7.12 -9.07 -6.27
C PHE A 179 -6.15 -9.11 -5.08
N ARG A 180 -5.96 -10.27 -4.45
CA ARG A 180 -5.01 -10.46 -3.36
C ARG A 180 -3.58 -10.13 -3.78
N SER A 181 -3.16 -10.55 -4.97
CA SER A 181 -1.83 -10.23 -5.52
C SER A 181 -1.66 -8.73 -5.75
N ALA A 182 -2.70 -8.09 -6.31
CA ALA A 182 -2.73 -6.65 -6.54
C ALA A 182 -2.63 -5.85 -5.23
N VAL A 183 -3.44 -6.18 -4.24
CA VAL A 183 -3.46 -5.54 -2.92
C VAL A 183 -2.09 -5.61 -2.25
N ARG A 184 -1.42 -6.75 -2.31
CA ARG A 184 -0.09 -6.92 -1.73
C ARG A 184 0.93 -5.95 -2.30
N THR A 185 0.92 -5.75 -3.61
CA THR A 185 1.82 -4.79 -4.28
C THR A 185 1.38 -3.35 -4.05
N ALA A 186 0.08 -3.11 -4.15
CA ALA A 186 -0.51 -1.77 -4.06
C ALA A 186 -0.36 -1.15 -2.67
N LEU A 187 -0.44 -1.93 -1.58
CA LEU A 187 -0.24 -1.42 -0.22
C LEU A 187 1.16 -0.83 -0.01
N GLY A 188 2.20 -1.52 -0.46
CA GLY A 188 3.56 -0.99 -0.38
C GLY A 188 3.78 0.28 -1.18
N LEU A 189 3.18 0.37 -2.38
CA LEU A 189 3.21 1.57 -3.22
C LEU A 189 2.41 2.72 -2.60
N CYS A 190 1.26 2.42 -2.02
CA CYS A 190 0.37 3.36 -1.37
C CYS A 190 1.07 4.12 -0.22
N TRP A 191 1.75 3.39 0.67
CA TRP A 191 2.50 3.99 1.77
C TRP A 191 3.63 4.88 1.28
N LYS A 192 4.39 4.45 0.28
CA LYS A 192 5.49 5.25 -0.30
C LYS A 192 4.96 6.55 -0.92
N ALA A 193 3.91 6.45 -1.74
CA ALA A 193 3.35 7.58 -2.44
C ALA A 193 2.60 8.55 -1.52
N GLY A 194 1.80 8.02 -0.59
CA GLY A 194 1.05 8.81 0.37
C GLY A 194 1.94 9.58 1.33
N THR A 195 2.99 8.93 1.86
CA THR A 195 3.98 9.63 2.71
C THR A 195 4.76 10.67 1.93
N ALA A 196 5.15 10.40 0.66
CA ALA A 196 5.79 11.41 -0.18
C ALA A 196 4.88 12.61 -0.41
N ALA A 197 3.58 12.39 -0.60
CA ALA A 197 2.59 13.46 -0.72
C ALA A 197 2.47 14.30 0.56
N GLU A 198 2.50 13.66 1.74
CA GLU A 198 2.49 14.38 3.02
C GLU A 198 3.76 15.22 3.24
N VAL A 199 4.94 14.69 2.86
CA VAL A 199 6.23 15.38 2.99
C VAL A 199 6.28 16.60 2.06
N ILE A 200 5.91 16.43 0.78
CA ILE A 200 5.98 17.52 -0.22
C ILE A 200 4.86 18.52 0.02
N GLY A 201 3.66 18.07 0.38
CA GLY A 201 2.50 18.90 0.63
C GLY A 201 2.48 19.54 2.02
N LEU A 202 3.44 19.23 2.91
CA LEU A 202 3.50 19.70 4.29
C LEU A 202 2.17 19.54 5.03
N SER A 203 1.61 18.33 4.97
CA SER A 203 0.32 18.03 5.59
C SER A 203 0.41 18.07 7.10
N GLY A 204 -0.18 19.10 7.72
CA GLY A 204 -0.12 19.34 9.16
C GLY A 204 -0.62 18.16 10.00
N GLY A 205 0.13 17.78 11.03
CA GLY A 205 -0.18 16.67 11.93
C GLY A 205 0.11 15.28 11.39
N SER A 206 0.76 15.16 10.22
CA SER A 206 1.08 13.89 9.57
C SER A 206 2.48 13.37 9.92
N ILE A 207 2.76 12.11 9.57
CA ILE A 207 4.12 11.55 9.61
C ILE A 207 5.03 12.29 8.63
N GLY A 208 4.51 12.67 7.45
CA GLY A 208 5.26 13.41 6.44
C GLY A 208 5.73 14.78 6.95
N GLU A 209 4.91 15.51 7.69
CA GLU A 209 5.31 16.76 8.34
C GLU A 209 6.43 16.53 9.37
N ARG A 210 6.35 15.45 10.16
CA ARG A 210 7.39 15.09 11.14
C ARG A 210 8.72 14.77 10.48
N LEU A 211 8.69 14.04 9.36
CA LEU A 211 9.88 13.77 8.55
C LEU A 211 10.50 15.05 8.00
N TYR A 212 9.67 15.94 7.44
CA TYR A 212 10.14 17.21 6.91
C TYR A 212 10.77 18.07 8.00
N THR A 213 10.10 18.19 9.15
CA THR A 213 10.60 18.93 10.31
C THR A 213 11.92 18.36 10.81
N ALA A 214 12.02 17.05 10.97
CA ALA A 214 13.25 16.37 11.37
C ALA A 214 14.41 16.63 10.39
N LYS A 215 14.13 16.69 9.07
CA LYS A 215 15.11 17.07 8.05
C LYS A 215 15.59 18.51 8.21
N VAL A 216 14.67 19.46 8.38
CA VAL A 216 15.00 20.90 8.47
C VAL A 216 15.83 21.21 9.70
N TYR A 217 15.54 20.56 10.82
CA TYR A 217 16.27 20.75 12.08
C TYR A 217 17.45 19.79 12.27
N PHE A 218 17.84 19.03 11.24
CA PHE A 218 18.95 18.06 11.29
C PHE A 218 18.80 17.02 12.42
N GLN A 219 17.56 16.68 12.78
CA GLN A 219 17.25 15.65 13.78
C GLN A 219 17.25 14.27 13.12
N THR A 220 18.44 13.77 12.79
CA THR A 220 18.59 12.53 12.02
C THR A 220 18.01 11.32 12.77
N ASP A 221 18.09 11.27 14.08
CA ASP A 221 17.50 10.21 14.90
C ASP A 221 15.97 10.16 14.73
N ASP A 222 15.30 11.33 14.67
CA ASP A 222 13.86 11.44 14.41
C ASP A 222 13.51 11.03 12.97
N LEU A 223 14.30 11.46 12.00
CA LEU A 223 14.11 11.11 10.61
C LEU A 223 14.09 9.59 10.41
N PHE A 224 15.09 8.89 10.96
CA PHE A 224 15.17 7.44 10.89
C PHE A 224 14.08 6.75 11.74
N ALA A 225 13.72 7.29 12.91
CA ALA A 225 12.65 6.75 13.74
C ALA A 225 11.29 6.81 13.02
N TRP A 226 10.92 7.95 12.42
CA TRP A 226 9.69 8.08 11.64
C TRP A 226 9.70 7.22 10.37
N THR A 227 10.85 7.06 9.72
CA THR A 227 10.99 6.13 8.59
C THR A 227 10.73 4.69 9.03
N ALA A 228 11.25 4.28 10.20
CA ALA A 228 10.97 2.96 10.76
C ALA A 228 9.48 2.77 11.09
N VAL A 229 8.80 3.82 11.59
CA VAL A 229 7.34 3.81 11.83
C VAL A 229 6.57 3.53 10.54
N ILE A 230 6.92 4.19 9.43
CA ILE A 230 6.28 3.96 8.13
C ILE A 230 6.45 2.51 7.69
N VAL A 231 7.65 1.97 7.80
CA VAL A 231 7.92 0.56 7.43
C VAL A 231 7.11 -0.40 8.29
N LEU A 232 7.03 -0.17 9.60
CA LEU A 232 6.26 -1.00 10.52
C LEU A 232 4.75 -0.92 10.24
N LEU A 233 4.22 0.27 10.04
CA LEU A 233 2.81 0.48 9.69
C LEU A 233 2.47 -0.17 8.35
N SER A 234 3.29 0.03 7.31
CA SER A 234 3.10 -0.59 6.01
C SER A 234 3.05 -2.12 6.11
N ALA A 235 4.00 -2.73 6.83
CA ALA A 235 4.06 -4.17 7.04
C ALA A 235 2.88 -4.70 7.88
N LEU A 236 2.45 -3.95 8.90
CA LEU A 236 1.30 -4.28 9.73
C LEU A 236 0.02 -4.30 8.88
N PHE A 237 -0.22 -3.25 8.10
CA PHE A 237 -1.41 -3.16 7.26
C PHE A 237 -1.41 -4.20 6.13
N GLU A 238 -0.26 -4.50 5.51
CA GLU A 238 -0.17 -5.59 4.55
C GLU A 238 -0.64 -6.91 5.18
N LYS A 239 -0.16 -7.24 6.39
CA LYS A 239 -0.57 -8.46 7.08
C LYS A 239 -2.06 -8.46 7.44
N LEU A 240 -2.57 -7.36 7.98
CA LEU A 240 -3.98 -7.24 8.38
C LEU A 240 -4.92 -7.38 7.17
N PHE A 241 -4.63 -6.71 6.07
CA PHE A 241 -5.42 -6.82 4.84
C PHE A 241 -5.39 -8.22 4.25
N LEU A 242 -4.22 -8.84 4.17
CA LEU A 242 -4.10 -10.21 3.65
C LEU A 242 -4.83 -11.22 4.55
N LEU A 243 -4.80 -11.03 5.87
CA LEU A 243 -5.58 -11.84 6.81
C LEU A 243 -7.09 -11.63 6.60
N ALA A 244 -7.54 -10.39 6.43
CA ALA A 244 -8.94 -10.10 6.17
C ALA A 244 -9.43 -10.75 4.86
N ILE A 245 -8.66 -10.64 3.77
CA ILE A 245 -8.97 -11.26 2.48
C ILE A 245 -9.01 -12.78 2.60
N ASN A 246 -8.07 -13.40 3.34
CA ASN A 246 -8.05 -14.86 3.53
C ASN A 246 -9.27 -15.35 4.30
N ARG A 247 -9.62 -14.66 5.40
CA ARG A 247 -10.83 -15.01 6.16
C ARG A 247 -12.11 -14.86 5.34
N PHE A 248 -12.15 -13.86 4.47
CA PHE A 248 -13.26 -13.68 3.55
C PHE A 248 -13.34 -14.82 2.53
N ALA A 249 -12.19 -15.24 1.98
CA ALA A 249 -12.11 -16.37 1.07
C ALA A 249 -12.58 -17.70 1.72
N GLU A 250 -12.09 -17.97 2.94
CA GLU A 250 -12.48 -19.18 3.69
C GLU A 250 -13.99 -19.23 3.99
N ARG A 251 -14.61 -18.10 4.30
CA ARG A 251 -16.07 -18.04 4.49
C ARG A 251 -16.86 -18.36 3.22
N MET A 252 -16.39 -17.86 2.07
CA MET A 252 -17.04 -18.17 0.78
C MET A 252 -16.95 -19.66 0.42
N ASP A 253 -15.82 -20.30 0.74
CA ASP A 253 -15.64 -21.75 0.51
C ASP A 253 -16.53 -22.58 1.45
N CYS A 254 -16.73 -22.17 2.71
CA CYS A 254 -17.66 -22.81 3.65
C CYS A 254 -19.12 -22.70 3.20
N ASP A 255 -19.57 -21.50 2.80
CA ASP A 255 -20.93 -21.29 2.31
C ASP A 255 -21.24 -22.10 1.04
N ALA A 256 -20.22 -22.39 0.23
CA ALA A 256 -20.34 -23.24 -0.97
C ALA A 256 -20.44 -24.74 -0.63
N THR A 257 -19.93 -25.18 0.52
CA THR A 257 -19.97 -26.58 0.97
C THR A 257 -21.19 -26.93 1.82
N ASP A 258 -21.76 -25.94 2.54
CA ASP A 258 -22.96 -26.13 3.37
C ASP A 258 -24.29 -26.13 2.55
N CYS A 259 -24.21 -25.95 1.23
CA CYS A 259 -25.34 -26.07 0.31
C CYS A 259 -25.50 -27.49 -0.31
N LYS A 260 -24.94 -28.53 0.34
CA LYS A 260 -25.19 -29.92 -0.07
C LYS A 260 -26.16 -30.61 0.85
#